data_427df63b0c4e0a17de2815fb5b272ea2
#
_entry.id   427df63b0c4e0a17de2815fb5b272ea2
#
_cell.length_a   1.000
_cell.length_b   1.000
_cell.length_c   1.000
_cell.angle_alpha   90.00
_cell.angle_beta   90.00
_cell.angle_gamma   90.00
#
_symmetry.space_group_name_H-M   'P 1'
#
loop_
_entity.id
_entity.type
_entity.pdbx_description
1 polymer ?
#
loop_
_entity_poly.entity_id
_entity_poly.type
_entity_poly.pdbx_seq_one_letter_code
_entity_poly.pdbx_strand_id
1 'polypeptide(L)'
;METLTFKLQEDNFEGPLDLLLYLVGKNKMNLYDINIMELIEQYTAAIQTMQADKLEVSSEFIDMAAHLVQMKSALLLPRSPEAERMKAELTGRLIEYSTCKQVAAELGSQIGRAHV
;
A
#
# COMPACT_ATOMS: atom_id res chain seq x y z
N MET A 1 -7.69 -17.34 6.51
CA MET A 1 -7.36 -15.94 6.52
C MET A 1 -8.55 -15.02 6.47
N GLU A 2 -9.51 -15.33 7.30
CA GLU A 2 -10.73 -14.55 7.38
C GLU A 2 -10.46 -13.09 7.76
N THR A 3 -9.50 -12.89 8.66
CA THR A 3 -9.15 -11.54 9.09
C THR A 3 -8.61 -10.71 7.93
N LEU A 4 -7.77 -11.30 7.08
CA LEU A 4 -7.24 -10.59 5.92
C LEU A 4 -8.34 -10.28 4.92
N THR A 5 -9.21 -11.26 4.63
CA THR A 5 -10.34 -11.05 3.73
C THR A 5 -11.23 -9.91 4.20
N PHE A 6 -11.51 -9.88 5.50
CA PHE A 6 -12.31 -8.80 6.08
C PHE A 6 -11.64 -7.43 5.89
N LYS A 7 -10.32 -7.37 6.13
CA LYS A 7 -9.58 -6.11 5.96
C LYS A 7 -9.44 -5.68 4.51
N LEU A 8 -9.53 -6.61 3.58
CA LEU A 8 -9.40 -6.32 2.15
C LEU A 8 -10.69 -5.80 1.53
N GLN A 9 -11.78 -5.74 2.27
CA GLN A 9 -13.00 -5.16 1.75
C GLN A 9 -12.77 -3.68 1.43
N GLU A 10 -13.40 -3.25 0.37
CA GLU A 10 -13.18 -1.92 -0.21
C GLU A 10 -13.29 -0.79 0.80
N ASP A 11 -14.25 -0.90 1.73
CA ASP A 11 -14.51 0.15 2.71
C ASP A 11 -13.41 0.32 3.74
N ASN A 12 -12.46 -0.61 3.80
CA ASN A 12 -11.42 -0.59 4.82
C ASN A 12 -10.17 0.19 4.39
N PHE A 13 -10.08 0.54 3.11
CA PHE A 13 -8.91 1.24 2.57
C PHE A 13 -9.34 2.42 1.74
N GLU A 14 -8.68 3.55 1.97
CA GLU A 14 -8.95 4.78 1.21
C GLU A 14 -8.43 4.72 -0.21
N GLY A 15 -7.42 3.89 -0.45
CA GLY A 15 -6.81 3.74 -1.76
C GLY A 15 -5.66 2.75 -1.71
N PRO A 16 -4.97 2.56 -2.85
CA PRO A 16 -3.90 1.56 -2.92
C PRO A 16 -2.72 1.86 -1.99
N LEU A 17 -2.41 3.13 -1.74
CA LEU A 17 -1.33 3.46 -0.80
C LEU A 17 -1.68 3.04 0.61
N ASP A 18 -2.96 3.16 0.98
CA ASP A 18 -3.42 2.73 2.30
C ASP A 18 -3.27 1.20 2.46
N LEU A 19 -3.63 0.45 1.42
CA LEU A 19 -3.43 -1.00 1.43
C LEU A 19 -1.96 -1.35 1.54
N LEU A 20 -1.10 -0.66 0.80
CA LEU A 20 0.34 -0.89 0.88
C LEU A 20 0.88 -0.61 2.28
N LEU A 21 0.45 0.47 2.92
CA LEU A 21 0.85 0.77 4.29
C LEU A 21 0.38 -0.31 5.27
N TYR A 22 -0.83 -0.81 5.08
CA TYR A 22 -1.33 -1.90 5.89
C TYR A 22 -0.42 -3.12 5.78
N LEU A 23 -0.01 -3.46 4.56
CA LEU A 23 0.86 -4.60 4.34
C LEU A 23 2.25 -4.39 4.94
N VAL A 24 2.77 -3.18 4.85
CA VAL A 24 4.05 -2.84 5.50
C VAL A 24 3.95 -3.10 7.01
N GLY A 25 2.89 -2.62 7.63
CA GLY A 25 2.69 -2.80 9.07
C GLY A 25 2.44 -4.26 9.45
N LYS A 26 1.63 -4.95 8.65
CA LYS A 26 1.31 -6.36 8.90
C LYS A 26 2.55 -7.24 8.88
N ASN A 27 3.50 -6.94 8.01
CA ASN A 27 4.71 -7.71 7.85
C ASN A 27 5.87 -7.14 8.66
N LYS A 28 5.60 -6.15 9.49
CA LYS A 28 6.59 -5.53 10.35
C LYS A 28 7.80 -5.00 9.58
N MET A 29 7.54 -4.49 8.39
CA MET A 29 8.58 -3.88 7.58
C MET A 29 8.87 -2.46 8.08
N ASN A 30 10.13 -2.05 7.95
CA ASN A 30 10.52 -0.67 8.22
C ASN A 30 10.14 0.18 7.00
N LEU A 31 9.35 1.23 7.23
CA LEU A 31 8.90 2.11 6.15
C LEU A 31 10.07 2.75 5.39
N TYR A 32 11.20 2.94 6.05
CA TYR A 32 12.39 3.53 5.44
C TYR A 32 13.33 2.49 4.84
N ASP A 33 12.99 1.20 4.96
CA ASP A 33 13.80 0.11 4.43
C ASP A 33 12.89 -1.05 4.05
N ILE A 34 12.05 -0.81 3.05
CA ILE A 34 11.02 -1.76 2.65
C ILE A 34 11.60 -2.82 1.72
N ASN A 35 11.25 -4.07 1.96
CA ASN A 35 11.49 -5.14 0.99
C ASN A 35 10.44 -5.02 -0.11
N ILE A 36 10.79 -4.29 -1.16
CA ILE A 36 9.85 -3.96 -2.23
C ILE A 36 9.32 -5.20 -2.94
N MET A 37 10.18 -6.18 -3.22
CA MET A 37 9.74 -7.40 -3.92
C MET A 37 8.66 -8.13 -3.13
N GLU A 38 8.87 -8.27 -1.82
CA GLU A 38 7.87 -8.91 -0.97
C GLU A 38 6.58 -8.10 -0.92
N LEU A 39 6.70 -6.79 -0.83
CA LEU A 39 5.52 -5.92 -0.79
C LEU A 39 4.70 -6.05 -2.09
N ILE A 40 5.37 -6.08 -3.24
CA ILE A 40 4.71 -6.27 -4.52
C ILE A 40 3.96 -7.60 -4.54
N GLU A 41 4.60 -8.67 -4.12
CA GLU A 41 3.99 -9.99 -4.11
C GLU A 41 2.75 -10.02 -3.21
N GLN A 42 2.84 -9.40 -2.04
CA GLN A 42 1.72 -9.39 -1.11
C GLN A 42 0.57 -8.51 -1.61
N TYR A 43 0.88 -7.39 -2.23
CA TYR A 43 -0.17 -6.54 -2.79
C TYR A 43 -0.92 -7.26 -3.91
N THR A 44 -0.19 -7.86 -4.84
CA THR A 44 -0.83 -8.57 -5.96
C THR A 44 -1.63 -9.77 -5.48
N ALA A 45 -1.13 -10.49 -4.47
CA ALA A 45 -1.87 -11.59 -3.87
C ALA A 45 -3.16 -11.09 -3.20
N ALA A 46 -3.10 -9.95 -2.52
CA ALA A 46 -4.28 -9.35 -1.89
C ALA A 46 -5.35 -9.00 -2.92
N ILE A 47 -4.94 -8.38 -4.03
CA ILE A 47 -5.88 -8.03 -5.09
C ILE A 47 -6.50 -9.28 -5.70
N GLN A 48 -5.72 -10.34 -5.92
CA GLN A 48 -6.23 -11.59 -6.44
C GLN A 48 -7.24 -12.23 -5.48
N THR A 49 -6.97 -12.15 -4.19
CA THR A 49 -7.90 -12.65 -3.16
C THR A 49 -9.22 -11.89 -3.21
N MET A 50 -9.17 -10.59 -3.33
CA MET A 50 -10.38 -9.76 -3.41
C MET A 50 -11.19 -10.14 -4.64
N GLN A 51 -10.55 -10.34 -5.78
CA GLN A 51 -11.23 -10.73 -7.02
C GLN A 51 -11.81 -12.15 -6.92
N ALA A 52 -11.08 -13.07 -6.29
CA ALA A 52 -11.55 -14.44 -6.11
C ALA A 52 -12.79 -14.49 -5.23
N ASP A 53 -12.88 -13.61 -4.24
CA ASP A 53 -14.05 -13.51 -3.36
C ASP A 53 -15.16 -12.68 -3.98
N LYS A 54 -15.03 -12.33 -5.25
CA LYS A 54 -16.02 -11.54 -6.00
C LYS A 54 -16.28 -10.17 -5.40
N LEU A 55 -15.29 -9.63 -4.70
CA LEU A 55 -15.36 -8.26 -4.20
C LEU A 55 -15.08 -7.30 -5.35
N GLU A 56 -15.79 -6.19 -5.38
CA GLU A 56 -15.47 -5.15 -6.34
C GLU A 56 -14.16 -4.50 -5.97
N VAL A 57 -13.28 -4.39 -6.95
CA VAL A 57 -11.99 -3.74 -6.77
C VAL A 57 -11.95 -2.52 -7.67
N SER A 58 -11.76 -1.34 -7.09
CA SER A 58 -11.75 -0.11 -7.87
C SER A 58 -10.57 -0.07 -8.82
N SER A 59 -10.70 0.72 -9.89
CA SER A 59 -9.66 0.83 -10.91
C SER A 59 -8.34 1.31 -10.33
N GLU A 60 -8.39 2.13 -9.29
CA GLU A 60 -7.16 2.63 -8.65
C GLU A 60 -6.30 1.51 -8.09
N PHE A 61 -6.94 0.52 -7.46
CA PHE A 61 -6.22 -0.64 -6.94
C PHE A 61 -5.63 -1.49 -8.07
N ILE A 62 -6.38 -1.65 -9.15
CA ILE A 62 -5.91 -2.41 -10.31
C ILE A 62 -4.76 -1.69 -11.01
N ASP A 63 -4.85 -0.38 -11.14
CA ASP A 63 -3.79 0.43 -11.74
C ASP A 63 -2.49 0.32 -10.94
N MET A 64 -2.61 0.35 -9.62
CA MET A 64 -1.43 0.18 -8.76
C MET A 64 -0.83 -1.22 -8.92
N ALA A 65 -1.67 -2.26 -9.02
CA ALA A 65 -1.19 -3.62 -9.24
C ALA A 65 -0.38 -3.71 -10.52
N ALA A 66 -0.89 -3.11 -11.61
CA ALA A 66 -0.18 -3.09 -12.89
C ALA A 66 1.16 -2.37 -12.78
N HIS A 67 1.17 -1.23 -12.07
CA HIS A 67 2.40 -0.48 -11.85
C HIS A 67 3.43 -1.29 -11.06
N LEU A 68 2.98 -2.01 -10.02
CA LEU A 68 3.87 -2.83 -9.21
C LEU A 68 4.42 -4.02 -10.00
N VAL A 69 3.62 -4.62 -10.88
CA VAL A 69 4.10 -5.70 -11.74
C VAL A 69 5.18 -5.19 -12.69
N GLN A 70 4.97 -4.00 -13.25
CA GLN A 70 5.98 -3.35 -14.09
C GLN A 70 7.27 -3.09 -13.31
N MET A 71 7.13 -2.59 -12.09
CA MET A 71 8.28 -2.36 -11.20
C MET A 71 9.02 -3.66 -10.90
N LYS A 72 8.28 -4.74 -10.63
CA LYS A 72 8.88 -6.04 -10.36
C LYS A 72 9.74 -6.49 -11.55
N SER A 73 9.21 -6.33 -12.76
CA SER A 73 9.95 -6.69 -13.97
C SER A 73 11.25 -5.89 -14.08
N ALA A 74 11.20 -4.59 -13.79
CA ALA A 74 12.38 -3.74 -13.83
C ALA A 74 13.39 -4.14 -12.75
N LEU A 75 12.91 -4.50 -11.56
CA LEU A 75 13.78 -4.90 -10.45
C LEU A 75 14.51 -6.21 -10.72
N LEU A 76 13.97 -7.07 -11.60
CA LEU A 76 14.61 -8.31 -11.96
C LEU A 76 15.74 -8.13 -12.95
N LEU A 77 15.83 -6.96 -13.58
CA LEU A 77 16.91 -6.65 -14.50
C LEU A 77 18.14 -6.17 -13.72
N PRO A 78 19.35 -6.68 -14.05
CA PRO A 78 20.56 -6.23 -13.36
C PRO A 78 20.84 -4.75 -13.66
N ARG A 79 21.17 -4.00 -12.61
CA ARG A 79 21.61 -2.61 -12.73
C ARG A 79 20.63 -1.71 -13.48
N SER A 80 19.36 -1.75 -13.11
CA SER A 80 18.35 -0.91 -13.73
C SER A 80 18.20 0.40 -12.95
N PRO A 81 18.64 1.54 -13.51
CA PRO A 81 18.40 2.84 -12.86
C PRO A 81 16.92 3.17 -12.76
N GLU A 82 16.14 2.70 -13.73
CA GLU A 82 14.70 2.91 -13.71
C GLU A 82 14.04 2.19 -12.52
N ALA A 83 14.48 0.96 -12.24
CA ALA A 83 13.94 0.20 -11.12
C ALA A 83 14.23 0.92 -9.80
N GLU A 84 15.44 1.44 -9.63
CA GLU A 84 15.80 2.18 -8.42
C GLU A 84 14.99 3.45 -8.28
N ARG A 85 14.75 4.16 -9.38
CA ARG A 85 13.92 5.35 -9.37
C ARG A 85 12.49 5.02 -8.99
N MET A 86 11.90 3.97 -9.59
CA MET A 86 10.54 3.56 -9.29
C MET A 86 10.39 3.17 -7.83
N LYS A 87 11.37 2.44 -7.31
CA LYS A 87 11.39 2.04 -5.90
C LYS A 87 11.44 3.26 -4.98
N ALA A 88 12.32 4.21 -5.28
CA ALA A 88 12.45 5.43 -4.48
C ALA A 88 11.18 6.27 -4.51
N GLU A 89 10.55 6.38 -5.67
CA GLU A 89 9.30 7.13 -5.81
C GLU A 89 8.18 6.50 -4.99
N LEU A 90 8.03 5.18 -5.06
CA LEU A 90 6.99 4.50 -4.30
C LEU A 90 7.23 4.63 -2.79
N THR A 91 8.46 4.42 -2.36
CA THR A 91 8.81 4.55 -0.95
C THR A 91 8.53 5.96 -0.46
N GLY A 92 8.90 6.98 -1.26
CA GLY A 92 8.64 8.37 -0.93
C GLY A 92 7.14 8.66 -0.81
N ARG A 93 6.34 8.13 -1.71
CA ARG A 93 4.88 8.31 -1.66
C ARG A 93 4.29 7.66 -0.42
N LEU A 94 4.78 6.49 -0.04
CA LEU A 94 4.29 5.80 1.16
C LEU A 94 4.65 6.57 2.43
N ILE A 95 5.86 7.10 2.51
CA ILE A 95 6.28 7.91 3.65
C ILE A 95 5.42 9.16 3.74
N GLU A 96 5.23 9.85 2.62
CA GLU A 96 4.42 11.06 2.58
C GLU A 96 2.98 10.78 2.98
N TYR A 97 2.39 9.71 2.45
CA TYR A 97 1.03 9.32 2.79
C TYR A 97 0.90 8.98 4.26
N SER A 98 1.85 8.24 4.81
CA SER A 98 1.87 7.89 6.23
C SER A 98 1.92 9.14 7.11
N THR A 99 2.76 10.11 6.73
CA THR A 99 2.85 11.38 7.45
C THR A 99 1.53 12.14 7.40
N CYS A 100 0.91 12.21 6.23
CA CYS A 100 -0.37 12.88 6.08
C CYS A 100 -1.46 12.24 6.93
N LYS A 101 -1.48 10.91 7.00
CA LYS A 101 -2.46 10.21 7.83
C LYS A 101 -2.23 10.51 9.32
N GLN A 102 -0.99 10.57 9.76
CA GLN A 102 -0.67 10.89 11.14
C GLN A 102 -1.12 12.31 11.49
N VAL A 103 -0.84 13.28 10.62
CA VAL A 103 -1.25 14.66 10.83
C VAL A 103 -2.76 14.77 10.89
N ALA A 104 -3.45 14.13 9.97
CA ALA A 104 -4.91 14.13 9.94
C ALA A 104 -5.50 13.54 11.22
N ALA A 105 -4.92 12.44 11.72
CA ALA A 105 -5.37 11.83 12.95
C ALA A 105 -5.17 12.76 14.15
N GLU A 106 -4.02 13.43 14.22
CA GLU A 106 -3.75 14.39 15.29
C GLU A 106 -4.70 15.58 15.25
N LEU A 107 -4.95 16.13 14.08
CA LEU A 107 -5.88 17.23 13.91
C LEU A 107 -7.30 16.82 14.31
N GLY A 108 -7.72 15.63 13.88
CA GLY A 108 -9.01 15.11 14.25
C GLY A 108 -9.16 14.93 15.76
N SER A 109 -8.10 14.43 16.41
CA SER A 109 -8.08 14.28 17.85
C SER A 109 -8.18 15.62 18.56
N GLN A 110 -7.46 16.64 18.09
CA GLN A 110 -7.49 17.98 18.68
C GLN A 110 -8.85 18.64 18.50
N ILE A 111 -9.45 18.47 17.33
CA ILE A 111 -10.79 19.01 17.08
C ILE A 111 -11.81 18.35 18.01
N GLY A 112 -11.70 17.04 18.21
CA GLY A 112 -12.56 16.31 19.13
C GLY A 112 -12.43 16.82 20.56
N ARG A 113 -11.23 17.13 20.99
CA ARG A 113 -11.00 17.71 22.32
C ARG A 113 -11.60 19.10 22.44
N ALA A 114 -11.54 19.87 21.37
CA ALA A 114 -12.07 21.23 21.39
C ALA A 114 -13.59 21.24 21.56
N HIS A 115 -14.26 20.19 21.14
CA HIS A 115 -15.72 20.06 21.29
C HIS A 115 -16.16 19.63 22.68
N VAL A 116 -15.25 19.14 23.46
CA VAL A 116 -15.54 18.74 24.82
C VAL A 116 -15.37 19.90 25.76
#